data_8e7d6465bbd2033fcb5b77a78573a753
#
_entry.id   8e7d6465bbd2033fcb5b77a78573a753
#
_cell.length_a   1.000
_cell.length_b   1.000
_cell.length_c   1.000
_cell.angle_alpha   90.00
_cell.angle_beta   90.00
_cell.angle_gamma   90.00
#
_symmetry.space_group_name_H-M   'P 1'
#
loop_
_entity.id
_entity.type
_entity.pdbx_description
1 polymer ?
#
loop_
_entity_poly.entity_id
_entity_poly.type
_entity_poly.pdbx_seq_one_letter_code
_entity_poly.pdbx_strand_id
1 'polypeptide(L)'
;GIRDRSVSRGLGDVYKRQHETRQGSSTFTLNSTNKLLKQYQWATGLKTGSTSKAKFCLSATATKDGIDLIAVVMGAPDYKARFKDAQTLLSYGFNVSDLYLDENTDVLEDLRIEGGVEDTVPVRYQSEFRYLDTEGNSLDGVKKTIELPEEAQAPVAKGAEAGRAVYLLNGVEIGSVPILYENDVAKAVYKDYLFKIMEFYLL
;
A
#
# COMPACT_ATOMS: atom_id res chain seq x y z
N GLY A 1 28.66 -20.42 12.01
CA GLY A 1 28.00 -19.29 11.41
C GLY A 1 26.53 -19.23 11.84
N ILE A 2 26.20 -18.36 12.78
CA ILE A 2 24.82 -18.15 13.22
C ILE A 2 24.18 -17.21 12.17
N ARG A 3 23.26 -17.75 11.36
CA ARG A 3 22.41 -16.92 10.50
C ARG A 3 21.38 -16.22 11.40
N ASP A 4 21.59 -14.93 11.62
CA ASP A 4 20.59 -14.06 12.25
C ASP A 4 19.44 -13.82 11.27
N ARG A 5 18.28 -14.42 11.53
CA ARG A 5 17.02 -14.15 10.82
C ARG A 5 16.15 -13.22 11.67
N SER A 6 16.69 -12.14 12.14
CA SER A 6 15.88 -11.10 12.75
C SER A 6 15.29 -10.20 11.66
N VAL A 7 14.03 -10.38 11.36
CA VAL A 7 13.24 -9.40 10.63
C VAL A 7 13.12 -8.17 11.52
N SER A 8 13.83 -7.12 11.16
CA SER A 8 13.84 -5.84 11.86
C SER A 8 12.49 -5.12 11.65
N ARG A 9 11.51 -5.44 12.48
CA ARG A 9 10.30 -4.63 12.61
C ARG A 9 10.47 -3.69 13.79
N GLY A 10 10.51 -2.39 13.50
CA GLY A 10 10.53 -1.34 14.51
C GLY A 10 11.75 -1.44 15.43
N LEU A 11 12.86 -0.87 15.01
CA LEU A 11 14.08 -0.81 15.79
C LEU A 11 13.91 0.21 16.91
N GLY A 12 13.42 -0.25 18.05
CA GLY A 12 13.58 0.52 19.30
C GLY A 12 15.06 0.81 19.55
N ASP A 13 15.32 1.88 20.29
CA ASP A 13 16.66 2.37 20.64
C ASP A 13 17.55 1.35 21.36
N VAL A 14 16.93 0.32 21.94
CA VAL A 14 17.60 -0.62 22.84
C VAL A 14 17.17 -2.06 22.52
N TYR A 15 18.13 -2.91 22.22
CA TYR A 15 17.92 -4.36 22.07
C TYR A 15 18.36 -5.08 23.34
N LYS A 16 17.48 -5.98 23.81
CA LYS A 16 17.87 -7.00 24.81
C LYS A 16 18.07 -8.31 24.08
N ARG A 17 19.27 -8.87 24.15
CA ARG A 17 19.60 -10.17 23.60
C ARG A 17 19.99 -11.11 24.73
N GLN A 18 19.39 -12.28 24.76
CA GLN A 18 19.78 -13.36 25.67
C GLN A 18 20.85 -14.22 24.96
N HIS A 19 21.96 -14.41 25.61
CA HIS A 19 23.04 -15.27 25.13
C HIS A 19 23.15 -16.47 26.05
N GLU A 20 22.95 -17.66 25.51
CA GLU A 20 23.13 -18.92 26.27
C GLU A 20 24.56 -19.43 26.08
N THR A 21 25.22 -19.66 27.19
CA THR A 21 26.55 -20.27 27.25
C THR A 21 26.50 -21.56 28.05
N ARG A 22 27.56 -22.38 27.97
CA ARG A 22 27.67 -23.58 28.82
C ARG A 22 27.64 -23.31 30.34
N GLN A 23 27.81 -22.07 30.76
CA GLN A 23 27.85 -21.63 32.16
C GLN A 23 26.58 -20.88 32.61
N GLY A 24 25.55 -20.77 31.73
CA GLY A 24 24.30 -20.07 32.01
C GLY A 24 23.92 -19.04 30.96
N SER A 25 22.76 -18.42 31.14
CA SER A 25 22.27 -17.36 30.29
C SER A 25 22.65 -15.98 30.81
N SER A 26 23.14 -15.11 30.00
CA SER A 26 23.37 -13.69 30.34
C SER A 26 22.58 -12.77 29.39
N THR A 27 21.97 -11.74 29.96
CA THR A 27 21.28 -10.71 29.19
C THR A 27 22.17 -9.49 29.04
N PHE A 28 22.41 -9.04 27.81
CA PHE A 28 23.11 -7.79 27.58
C PHE A 28 22.26 -6.85 26.74
N THR A 29 22.47 -5.56 26.94
CA THR A 29 21.72 -4.50 26.27
C THR A 29 22.58 -3.85 25.20
N LEU A 30 22.08 -3.79 23.97
CA LEU A 30 22.71 -3.09 22.86
C LEU A 30 21.91 -1.83 22.54
N ASN A 31 22.62 -0.72 22.44
CA ASN A 31 22.05 0.54 21.97
C ASN A 31 22.25 0.67 20.47
N SER A 32 21.23 1.18 19.78
CA SER A 32 21.34 1.48 18.35
C SER A 32 22.39 2.58 18.11
N THR A 33 23.24 2.37 17.10
CA THR A 33 24.18 3.39 16.63
C THR A 33 23.50 4.45 15.75
N ASN A 34 22.26 4.19 15.32
CA ASN A 34 21.45 5.11 14.54
C ASN A 34 20.78 6.14 15.46
N LYS A 35 21.47 7.27 15.69
CA LYS A 35 20.93 8.35 16.52
C LYS A 35 19.76 9.11 15.90
N LEU A 36 19.47 8.89 14.60
CA LEU A 36 18.33 9.49 13.92
C LEU A 36 17.00 9.10 14.62
N LEU A 37 16.90 7.87 15.11
CA LEU A 37 15.74 7.37 15.85
C LEU A 37 15.36 8.20 17.08
N LYS A 38 16.33 8.92 17.67
CA LYS A 38 16.09 9.84 18.80
C LYS A 38 15.93 11.29 18.39
N GLN A 39 16.43 11.65 17.21
CA GLN A 39 16.55 13.04 16.77
C GLN A 39 15.44 13.44 15.80
N TYR A 40 14.79 12.47 15.17
CA TYR A 40 13.76 12.68 14.16
C TYR A 40 12.55 11.78 14.43
N GLN A 41 11.45 12.39 14.84
CA GLN A 41 10.27 11.68 15.37
C GLN A 41 9.64 10.70 14.38
N TRP A 42 9.80 10.92 13.09
CA TRP A 42 9.23 10.05 12.04
C TRP A 42 10.19 8.92 11.63
N ALA A 43 11.43 8.91 12.15
CA ALA A 43 12.43 7.92 11.78
C ALA A 43 12.04 6.51 12.20
N THR A 44 12.08 5.57 11.27
CA THR A 44 11.79 4.14 11.48
C THR A 44 13.05 3.26 11.42
N GLY A 45 14.16 3.77 10.87
CA GLY A 45 15.43 3.02 10.76
C GLY A 45 16.44 3.82 9.93
N LEU A 46 17.48 3.24 9.38
CA LEU A 46 17.74 1.83 9.16
C LEU A 46 19.16 1.49 9.68
N LYS A 47 20.23 1.81 8.90
CA LYS A 47 21.59 1.35 9.19
C LYS A 47 22.63 2.43 8.98
N THR A 48 23.59 2.53 9.95
CA THR A 48 24.80 3.35 9.82
C THR A 48 25.97 2.51 9.32
N GLY A 49 26.88 3.15 8.61
CA GLY A 49 28.15 2.57 8.19
C GLY A 49 29.28 3.61 8.21
N SER A 50 30.50 3.17 8.43
CA SER A 50 31.68 4.03 8.29
C SER A 50 32.92 3.23 8.00
N THR A 51 33.77 3.74 7.09
CA THR A 51 35.11 3.26 6.82
C THR A 51 36.03 4.45 6.56
N SER A 52 37.34 4.23 6.57
CA SER A 52 38.30 5.30 6.27
C SER A 52 38.11 5.90 4.87
N LYS A 53 37.70 5.08 3.88
CA LYS A 53 37.42 5.53 2.50
C LYS A 53 36.02 6.09 2.34
N ALA A 54 34.97 5.39 2.81
CA ALA A 54 33.60 5.78 2.63
C ALA A 54 33.13 6.85 3.62
N LYS A 55 33.98 7.24 4.58
CA LYS A 55 33.64 8.19 5.67
C LYS A 55 32.35 7.74 6.39
N PHE A 56 31.46 8.65 6.67
CA PHE A 56 30.22 8.33 7.42
C PHE A 56 29.02 8.20 6.48
N CYS A 57 28.39 7.04 6.52
CA CYS A 57 27.23 6.72 5.70
C CYS A 57 26.02 6.39 6.58
N LEU A 58 24.83 6.64 6.04
CA LEU A 58 23.55 6.34 6.67
C LEU A 58 22.54 5.98 5.60
N SER A 59 21.84 4.87 5.80
CA SER A 59 20.56 4.60 5.17
C SER A 59 19.49 4.85 6.22
N ALA A 60 18.61 5.80 5.96
CA ALA A 60 17.55 6.22 6.87
C ALA A 60 16.19 5.97 6.26
N THR A 61 15.24 5.56 7.09
CA THR A 61 13.83 5.45 6.73
C THR A 61 12.98 6.27 7.68
N ALA A 62 11.91 6.84 7.18
CA ALA A 62 10.93 7.57 7.97
C ALA A 62 9.53 7.41 7.39
N THR A 63 8.53 7.38 8.26
CA THR A 63 7.11 7.30 7.90
C THR A 63 6.38 8.48 8.51
N LYS A 64 5.62 9.20 7.69
CA LYS A 64 4.78 10.30 8.13
C LYS A 64 3.52 10.37 7.25
N ASP A 65 2.33 10.47 7.87
CA ASP A 65 1.04 10.67 7.19
C ASP A 65 0.79 9.65 6.05
N GLY A 66 1.19 8.38 6.27
CA GLY A 66 1.03 7.30 5.29
C GLY A 66 2.09 7.29 4.17
N ILE A 67 3.05 8.23 4.19
CA ILE A 67 4.16 8.31 3.24
C ILE A 67 5.42 7.68 3.86
N ASP A 68 6.05 6.76 3.15
CA ASP A 68 7.32 6.15 3.51
C ASP A 68 8.45 6.73 2.66
N LEU A 69 9.47 7.27 3.30
CA LEU A 69 10.64 7.82 2.63
C LEU A 69 11.93 7.10 3.04
N ILE A 70 12.85 7.00 2.08
CA ILE A 70 14.19 6.48 2.28
C ILE A 70 15.20 7.55 1.87
N ALA A 71 16.10 7.91 2.79
CA ALA A 71 17.22 8.78 2.51
C ALA A 71 18.54 8.03 2.65
N VAL A 72 19.41 8.15 1.65
CA VAL A 72 20.75 7.56 1.66
C VAL A 72 21.79 8.66 1.63
N VAL A 73 22.59 8.74 2.69
CA VAL A 73 23.71 9.67 2.82
C VAL A 73 25.01 8.89 2.76
N MET A 74 25.91 9.30 1.90
CA MET A 74 27.20 8.66 1.70
C MET A 74 28.33 9.71 1.80
N GLY A 75 29.45 9.32 2.41
CA GLY A 75 30.66 10.15 2.44
C GLY A 75 30.55 11.41 3.30
N ALA A 76 29.65 11.48 4.26
CA ALA A 76 29.54 12.63 5.16
C ALA A 76 30.87 12.88 5.92
N PRO A 77 31.25 14.14 6.14
CA PRO A 77 32.56 14.47 6.72
C PRO A 77 32.69 13.98 8.16
N ASP A 78 31.62 13.95 8.92
CA ASP A 78 31.61 13.50 10.31
C ASP A 78 30.32 12.71 10.64
N TYR A 79 30.29 12.10 11.83
CA TYR A 79 29.18 11.26 12.25
C TYR A 79 27.88 12.04 12.51
N LYS A 80 27.94 13.35 12.80
CA LYS A 80 26.76 14.20 13.05
C LYS A 80 26.15 14.68 11.74
N ALA A 81 27.01 15.03 10.78
CA ALA A 81 26.60 15.53 9.46
C ALA A 81 25.65 14.55 8.78
N ARG A 82 25.97 13.24 8.75
CA ARG A 82 25.10 12.24 8.11
C ARG A 82 23.68 12.23 8.67
N PHE A 83 23.47 12.46 9.96
CA PHE A 83 22.14 12.51 10.55
C PHE A 83 21.42 13.82 10.21
N LYS A 84 22.13 14.95 10.22
CA LYS A 84 21.59 16.25 9.81
C LYS A 84 21.16 16.22 8.34
N ASP A 85 22.01 15.68 7.46
CA ASP A 85 21.72 15.59 6.03
C ASP A 85 20.51 14.69 5.78
N ALA A 86 20.44 13.54 6.47
CA ALA A 86 19.27 12.64 6.36
C ALA A 86 17.98 13.30 6.85
N GLN A 87 18.02 14.06 7.97
CA GLN A 87 16.85 14.82 8.44
C GLN A 87 16.41 15.87 7.42
N THR A 88 17.36 16.59 6.83
CA THR A 88 17.08 17.61 5.81
C THR A 88 16.42 16.97 4.58
N LEU A 89 16.97 15.85 4.08
CA LEU A 89 16.43 15.13 2.93
C LEU A 89 15.02 14.58 3.21
N LEU A 90 14.82 13.94 4.36
CA LEU A 90 13.52 13.39 4.74
C LEU A 90 12.47 14.49 4.93
N SER A 91 12.86 15.60 5.60
CA SER A 91 11.95 16.73 5.79
C SER A 91 11.60 17.40 4.46
N TYR A 92 12.57 17.54 3.55
CA TYR A 92 12.32 18.03 2.20
C TYR A 92 11.34 17.10 1.47
N GLY A 93 11.60 15.79 1.48
CA GLY A 93 10.74 14.81 0.85
C GLY A 93 9.29 14.90 1.35
N PHE A 94 9.07 14.93 2.66
CA PHE A 94 7.73 15.09 3.23
C PHE A 94 7.07 16.45 2.93
N ASN A 95 7.84 17.50 2.70
CA ASN A 95 7.29 18.82 2.39
C ASN A 95 6.87 18.98 0.91
N VAL A 96 7.43 18.15 0.03
CA VAL A 96 7.11 18.20 -1.41
C VAL A 96 6.21 17.05 -1.86
N SER A 97 5.86 16.16 -0.94
CA SER A 97 5.04 14.99 -1.24
C SER A 97 3.69 15.10 -0.57
N ASP A 98 2.62 14.96 -1.35
CA ASP A 98 1.25 14.86 -0.88
C ASP A 98 0.65 13.51 -1.29
N LEU A 99 -0.12 12.88 -0.39
CA LEU A 99 -0.74 11.57 -0.62
C LEU A 99 -2.25 11.72 -0.78
N TYR A 100 -2.76 11.32 -1.94
CA TYR A 100 -4.18 11.06 -2.14
C TYR A 100 -4.49 9.60 -1.80
N LEU A 101 -5.50 9.38 -0.95
CA LEU A 101 -6.00 8.06 -0.57
C LEU A 101 -7.51 8.02 -0.76
N ASP A 102 -7.99 7.06 -1.52
CA ASP A 102 -9.39 6.66 -1.58
C ASP A 102 -9.51 5.19 -1.18
N GLU A 103 -10.16 4.93 -0.05
CA GLU A 103 -10.34 3.58 0.49
C GLU A 103 -11.33 2.74 -0.33
N ASN A 104 -12.04 3.36 -1.30
CA ASN A 104 -13.02 2.68 -2.16
C ASN A 104 -14.09 1.92 -1.36
N THR A 105 -14.64 2.59 -0.36
CA THR A 105 -15.68 2.01 0.52
C THR A 105 -17.09 2.25 0.01
N ASP A 106 -17.25 2.99 -1.08
CA ASP A 106 -18.55 3.25 -1.70
C ASP A 106 -19.18 1.94 -2.15
N VAL A 107 -20.50 1.81 -1.96
CA VAL A 107 -21.26 0.68 -2.48
C VAL A 107 -21.55 0.92 -3.96
N LEU A 108 -21.11 -0.02 -4.81
CA LEU A 108 -21.42 -0.03 -6.23
C LEU A 108 -22.79 -0.66 -6.46
N GLU A 109 -23.50 -0.20 -7.49
CA GLU A 109 -24.72 -0.84 -7.92
C GLU A 109 -24.42 -2.21 -8.57
N ASP A 110 -25.30 -3.19 -8.34
CA ASP A 110 -25.19 -4.50 -8.95
C ASP A 110 -25.26 -4.40 -10.48
N LEU A 111 -24.36 -5.09 -11.16
CA LEU A 111 -24.31 -5.09 -12.61
C LEU A 111 -25.31 -6.09 -13.19
N ARG A 112 -26.06 -5.67 -14.20
CA ARG A 112 -26.97 -6.54 -14.94
C ARG A 112 -26.21 -7.60 -15.71
N ILE A 113 -26.80 -8.83 -15.75
CA ILE A 113 -26.24 -9.96 -16.49
C ILE A 113 -27.24 -10.47 -17.51
N GLU A 114 -26.86 -10.40 -18.78
CA GLU A 114 -27.64 -10.98 -19.86
C GLU A 114 -27.32 -12.47 -20.04
N GLY A 115 -28.38 -13.30 -20.13
CA GLY A 115 -28.25 -14.73 -20.35
C GLY A 115 -27.69 -15.53 -19.17
N GLY A 116 -27.71 -14.96 -17.97
CA GLY A 116 -27.28 -15.60 -16.74
C GLY A 116 -28.41 -16.33 -16.00
N VAL A 117 -28.00 -17.23 -15.11
CA VAL A 117 -28.92 -17.84 -14.12
C VAL A 117 -29.49 -16.77 -13.22
N GLU A 118 -28.66 -15.81 -12.83
CA GLU A 118 -29.02 -14.62 -12.08
C GLU A 118 -29.09 -13.41 -13.01
N ASP A 119 -29.95 -12.43 -12.69
CA ASP A 119 -30.18 -11.24 -13.52
C ASP A 119 -29.20 -10.10 -13.18
N THR A 120 -28.57 -10.16 -12.00
CA THR A 120 -27.58 -9.20 -11.53
C THR A 120 -26.44 -9.89 -10.80
N VAL A 121 -25.30 -9.23 -10.71
CA VAL A 121 -24.14 -9.67 -9.94
C VAL A 121 -23.54 -8.49 -9.17
N PRO A 122 -23.25 -8.65 -7.88
CA PRO A 122 -22.55 -7.63 -7.10
C PRO A 122 -21.12 -7.49 -7.60
N VAL A 123 -20.63 -6.25 -7.57
CA VAL A 123 -19.28 -5.88 -7.96
C VAL A 123 -18.61 -5.10 -6.83
N ARG A 124 -17.28 -5.18 -6.76
CA ARG A 124 -16.50 -4.48 -5.74
C ARG A 124 -15.19 -3.97 -6.30
N TYR A 125 -14.65 -2.95 -5.68
CA TYR A 125 -13.29 -2.51 -5.96
C TYR A 125 -12.28 -3.58 -5.54
N GLN A 126 -11.20 -3.71 -6.30
CA GLN A 126 -10.11 -4.64 -5.98
C GLN A 126 -9.31 -4.19 -4.76
N SER A 127 -9.07 -2.88 -4.63
CA SER A 127 -8.24 -2.30 -3.58
C SER A 127 -8.55 -0.81 -3.36
N GLU A 128 -7.94 -0.23 -2.34
CA GLU A 128 -7.81 1.21 -2.20
C GLU A 128 -6.98 1.80 -3.36
N PHE A 129 -7.19 3.09 -3.64
CA PHE A 129 -6.36 3.85 -4.57
C PHE A 129 -5.43 4.78 -3.79
N ARG A 130 -4.15 4.76 -4.15
CA ARG A 130 -3.11 5.63 -3.60
C ARG A 130 -2.35 6.32 -4.72
N TYR A 131 -2.21 7.63 -4.60
CA TYR A 131 -1.40 8.41 -5.51
C TYR A 131 -0.53 9.39 -4.72
N LEU A 132 0.79 9.33 -4.97
CA LEU A 132 1.76 10.23 -4.34
C LEU A 132 2.12 11.32 -5.34
N ASP A 133 1.73 12.56 -5.04
CA ASP A 133 2.19 13.73 -5.78
C ASP A 133 3.53 14.22 -5.21
N THR A 134 4.44 14.57 -6.10
CA THR A 134 5.76 15.15 -5.76
C THR A 134 6.04 16.45 -6.52
N GLU A 135 5.05 16.93 -7.26
CA GLU A 135 5.14 18.12 -8.10
C GLU A 135 4.48 19.34 -7.46
N GLY A 136 3.79 19.16 -6.33
CA GLY A 136 3.10 20.22 -5.61
C GLY A 136 1.74 20.57 -6.20
N ASN A 137 1.10 19.64 -6.90
CA ASN A 137 -0.26 19.80 -7.36
C ASN A 137 -1.25 19.73 -6.21
N SER A 138 -2.34 20.53 -6.25
CA SER A 138 -3.44 20.33 -5.30
C SER A 138 -4.21 19.07 -5.64
N LEU A 139 -4.28 18.14 -4.69
CA LEU A 139 -5.00 16.87 -4.82
C LEU A 139 -6.52 17.02 -4.60
N ASP A 140 -7.01 18.21 -4.21
CA ASP A 140 -8.45 18.49 -4.08
C ASP A 140 -9.20 18.38 -5.41
N GLY A 141 -8.47 18.50 -6.54
CA GLY A 141 -9.00 18.39 -7.89
C GLY A 141 -9.11 16.97 -8.44
N VAL A 142 -8.77 15.95 -7.66
CA VAL A 142 -8.88 14.55 -8.10
C VAL A 142 -10.34 14.18 -8.27
N LYS A 143 -10.68 13.65 -9.45
CA LYS A 143 -12.02 13.16 -9.80
C LYS A 143 -11.99 11.67 -10.04
N LYS A 144 -12.88 10.93 -9.38
CA LYS A 144 -13.12 9.52 -9.61
C LYS A 144 -14.24 9.34 -10.62
N THR A 145 -14.02 8.52 -11.62
CA THR A 145 -15.01 8.14 -12.63
C THR A 145 -15.09 6.63 -12.71
N ILE A 146 -16.29 6.08 -12.66
CA ILE A 146 -16.52 4.64 -12.73
C ILE A 146 -16.82 4.27 -14.19
N GLU A 147 -16.01 3.41 -14.76
CA GLU A 147 -16.19 2.83 -16.09
C GLU A 147 -16.67 1.39 -15.94
N LEU A 148 -17.98 1.20 -15.92
CA LEU A 148 -18.66 -0.09 -15.92
C LEU A 148 -19.55 -0.18 -17.15
N PRO A 149 -19.70 -1.36 -17.79
CA PRO A 149 -20.71 -1.58 -18.81
C PRO A 149 -22.11 -1.50 -18.19
N GLU A 150 -23.12 -1.16 -18.98
CA GLU A 150 -24.52 -1.18 -18.50
C GLU A 150 -24.99 -2.61 -18.18
N GLU A 151 -24.46 -3.59 -18.90
CA GLU A 151 -24.73 -5.01 -18.70
C GLU A 151 -23.53 -5.88 -19.10
N ALA A 152 -23.40 -7.05 -18.50
CA ALA A 152 -22.41 -8.05 -18.86
C ALA A 152 -23.06 -9.33 -19.36
N GLN A 153 -22.33 -10.08 -20.18
CA GLN A 153 -22.80 -11.36 -20.76
C GLN A 153 -22.35 -12.54 -19.89
N ALA A 154 -23.28 -13.41 -19.54
CA ALA A 154 -22.94 -14.67 -18.87
C ALA A 154 -22.21 -15.66 -19.81
N PRO A 155 -21.28 -16.48 -19.30
CA PRO A 155 -20.92 -16.59 -17.88
C PRO A 155 -19.92 -15.54 -17.43
N VAL A 156 -20.00 -15.12 -16.16
CA VAL A 156 -18.98 -14.30 -15.50
C VAL A 156 -18.36 -15.08 -14.34
N ALA A 157 -17.09 -14.85 -14.08
CA ALA A 157 -16.36 -15.53 -13.03
C ALA A 157 -16.04 -14.58 -11.87
N LYS A 158 -16.19 -15.06 -10.65
CA LYS A 158 -15.78 -14.35 -9.44
C LYS A 158 -14.33 -13.90 -9.55
N GLY A 159 -14.07 -12.62 -9.25
CA GLY A 159 -12.74 -12.02 -9.31
C GLY A 159 -12.27 -11.64 -10.71
N ALA A 160 -13.05 -11.91 -11.76
CA ALA A 160 -12.79 -11.34 -13.08
C ALA A 160 -13.13 -9.83 -13.07
N GLU A 161 -12.46 -9.08 -13.94
CA GLU A 161 -12.67 -7.65 -14.07
C GLU A 161 -14.02 -7.36 -14.76
N ALA A 162 -14.84 -6.55 -14.09
CA ALA A 162 -16.11 -6.05 -14.61
C ALA A 162 -15.94 -4.67 -15.24
N GLY A 163 -15.00 -3.89 -14.75
CA GLY A 163 -14.68 -2.55 -15.17
C GLY A 163 -13.62 -1.93 -14.28
N ARG A 164 -13.54 -0.60 -14.26
CA ARG A 164 -12.52 0.09 -13.45
C ARG A 164 -13.00 1.43 -12.92
N ALA A 165 -12.47 1.86 -11.79
CA ALA A 165 -12.53 3.23 -11.32
C ALA A 165 -11.29 3.97 -11.79
N VAL A 166 -11.47 5.05 -12.54
CA VAL A 166 -10.40 5.88 -13.09
C VAL A 166 -10.30 7.16 -12.30
N TYR A 167 -9.07 7.53 -11.92
CA TYR A 167 -8.78 8.75 -11.18
C TYR A 167 -8.10 9.76 -12.09
N LEU A 168 -8.65 10.96 -12.14
CA LEU A 168 -8.21 12.05 -12.99
C LEU A 168 -7.78 13.24 -12.13
N LEU A 169 -6.59 13.76 -12.36
CA LEU A 169 -6.14 15.04 -11.82
C LEU A 169 -5.96 16.04 -12.96
N ASN A 170 -6.68 17.16 -12.90
CA ASN A 170 -6.67 18.18 -13.95
C ASN A 170 -6.98 17.62 -15.36
N GLY A 171 -7.79 16.54 -15.43
CA GLY A 171 -8.15 15.88 -16.69
C GLY A 171 -7.13 14.86 -17.21
N VAL A 172 -6.04 14.64 -16.49
CA VAL A 172 -5.04 13.60 -16.79
C VAL A 172 -5.28 12.40 -15.88
N GLU A 173 -5.27 11.19 -16.43
CA GLU A 173 -5.39 9.95 -15.67
C GLU A 173 -4.13 9.75 -14.81
N ILE A 174 -4.32 9.69 -13.48
CA ILE A 174 -3.26 9.44 -12.49
C ILE A 174 -3.24 7.99 -12.01
N GLY A 175 -4.25 7.20 -12.39
CA GLY A 175 -4.31 5.78 -12.15
C GLY A 175 -5.74 5.23 -12.13
N SER A 176 -5.86 3.93 -11.97
CA SER A 176 -7.16 3.25 -11.92
C SER A 176 -7.13 2.05 -10.98
N VAL A 177 -8.31 1.66 -10.50
CA VAL A 177 -8.53 0.47 -9.68
C VAL A 177 -9.53 -0.42 -10.39
N PRO A 178 -9.21 -1.70 -10.62
CA PRO A 178 -10.16 -2.66 -11.19
C PRO A 178 -11.39 -2.86 -10.29
N ILE A 179 -12.54 -3.03 -10.92
CA ILE A 179 -13.78 -3.45 -10.29
C ILE A 179 -14.02 -4.90 -10.69
N LEU A 180 -14.24 -5.77 -9.71
CA LEU A 180 -14.30 -7.20 -9.89
C LEU A 180 -15.70 -7.74 -9.57
N TYR A 181 -16.11 -8.81 -10.28
CA TYR A 181 -17.30 -9.56 -9.90
C TYR A 181 -17.11 -10.25 -8.54
N GLU A 182 -18.11 -10.17 -7.67
CA GLU A 182 -18.06 -10.82 -6.35
C GLU A 182 -18.46 -12.30 -6.41
N ASN A 183 -19.27 -12.68 -7.38
CA ASN A 183 -19.79 -14.03 -7.52
C ASN A 183 -19.62 -14.56 -8.95
N ASP A 184 -19.66 -15.89 -9.07
CA ASP A 184 -19.80 -16.56 -10.37
C ASP A 184 -21.26 -16.50 -10.81
N VAL A 185 -21.53 -16.20 -12.09
CA VAL A 185 -22.85 -16.34 -12.68
C VAL A 185 -22.74 -17.24 -13.91
N ALA A 186 -23.36 -18.41 -13.84
CA ALA A 186 -23.37 -19.35 -14.94
C ALA A 186 -24.33 -18.91 -16.06
N LYS A 187 -24.06 -19.34 -17.29
CA LYS A 187 -24.97 -19.12 -18.39
C LYS A 187 -26.27 -19.91 -18.17
N ALA A 188 -27.42 -19.24 -18.30
CA ALA A 188 -28.72 -19.86 -18.17
C ALA A 188 -28.98 -20.84 -19.31
N VAL A 189 -29.53 -22.01 -18.98
CA VAL A 189 -30.03 -22.99 -19.94
C VAL A 189 -31.57 -22.98 -19.98
N TYR A 190 -32.18 -23.64 -20.94
CA TYR A 190 -33.63 -23.64 -21.15
C TYR A 190 -34.43 -23.91 -19.86
N LYS A 191 -33.93 -24.80 -19.02
CA LYS A 191 -34.56 -25.16 -17.75
C LYS A 191 -34.64 -23.97 -16.78
N ASP A 192 -33.61 -23.12 -16.74
CA ASP A 192 -33.53 -21.97 -15.82
C ASP A 192 -34.54 -20.90 -16.25
N TYR A 193 -34.70 -20.68 -17.55
CA TYR A 193 -35.73 -19.78 -18.07
C TYR A 193 -37.15 -20.28 -17.75
N LEU A 194 -37.38 -21.58 -17.81
CA LEU A 194 -38.68 -22.17 -17.48
C LEU A 194 -38.99 -21.93 -15.98
N PHE A 195 -38.02 -22.09 -15.09
CA PHE A 195 -38.20 -21.82 -13.67
C PHE A 195 -38.49 -20.34 -13.41
N LYS A 196 -37.74 -19.40 -14.03
CA LYS A 196 -38.00 -17.96 -13.92
C LYS A 196 -39.44 -17.59 -14.35
N ILE A 197 -39.94 -18.17 -15.42
CA ILE A 197 -41.31 -17.96 -15.89
C ILE A 197 -42.32 -18.52 -14.87
N MET A 198 -42.09 -19.71 -14.32
CA MET A 198 -42.98 -20.28 -13.30
C MET A 198 -43.01 -19.44 -12.01
N GLU A 199 -41.88 -18.98 -11.55
CA GLU A 199 -41.82 -18.08 -10.39
C GLU A 199 -42.62 -16.79 -10.62
N PHE A 200 -42.51 -16.18 -11.81
CA PHE A 200 -43.24 -14.97 -12.17
C PHE A 200 -44.78 -15.17 -12.19
N TYR A 201 -45.26 -16.36 -12.51
CA TYR A 201 -46.70 -16.65 -12.56
C TYR A 201 -47.27 -17.27 -11.26
N LEU A 202 -46.42 -17.71 -10.33
CA LEU A 202 -46.85 -18.32 -9.07
C LEU A 202 -46.86 -17.32 -7.90
N LEU A 203 -46.38 -16.10 -8.11
CA LEU A 203 -46.52 -14.94 -7.22
C LEU A 203 -47.74 -14.09 -7.61
#